data_d16f72216a90ac485221bfbd23be836d
#
_entry.id   d16f72216a90ac485221bfbd23be836d
#
_cell.length_a   1.000
_cell.length_b   1.000
_cell.length_c   1.000
_cell.angle_alpha   90.00
_cell.angle_beta   90.00
_cell.angle_gamma   90.00
#
_symmetry.space_group_name_H-M   'P 1'
#
loop_
_entity.id
_entity.type
_entity.pdbx_description
1 polymer ?
#
loop_
_entity_poly.entity_id
_entity_poly.type
_entity_poly.pdbx_seq_one_letter_code
_entity_poly.pdbx_strand_id
1 'polypeptide(L)'
;MMFMLPLFKSNFSIGKSILRLDEKSFEEDSPSSIFKILKDNDIQNLVLVEDTMIGFLESYHNCRNFGVNLIFGLNLFYKSSTDQESKDKITIFSKNEKGCKSLNKIYSFAQTEGGGSIDFLNLKKVWTDDLLMYRPFYDSFMYNYFMYLSELYCV
;
A
#
# COMPACT_ATOMS: atom_id res chain seq x y z
N MET A 1 -24.94 6.01 3.96
CA MET A 1 -24.13 5.27 4.94
C MET A 1 -22.69 5.23 4.41
N MET A 2 -21.76 5.89 5.06
CA MET A 2 -20.36 5.95 4.61
C MET A 2 -19.66 4.68 5.10
N PHE A 3 -19.34 3.77 4.19
CA PHE A 3 -18.59 2.57 4.52
C PHE A 3 -17.10 2.96 4.65
N MET A 4 -16.58 2.95 5.86
CA MET A 4 -15.14 3.03 6.09
C MET A 4 -14.56 1.62 6.09
N LEU A 5 -13.63 1.36 5.17
CA LEU A 5 -12.85 0.13 5.19
C LEU A 5 -11.58 0.38 6.01
N PRO A 6 -11.31 -0.41 7.05
CA PRO A 6 -10.09 -0.27 7.82
C PRO A 6 -8.88 -0.67 6.98
N LEU A 7 -7.83 0.14 7.05
CA LEU A 7 -6.53 -0.14 6.44
C LEU A 7 -5.67 -0.92 7.43
N PHE A 8 -5.18 -2.08 7.01
CA PHE A 8 -4.27 -2.90 7.80
C PHE A 8 -2.84 -2.84 7.26
N LYS A 9 -1.91 -3.04 8.16
CA LYS A 9 -0.50 -3.25 7.87
C LYS A 9 -0.02 -4.42 8.73
N SER A 10 0.72 -5.34 8.13
CA SER A 10 1.20 -6.52 8.85
C SER A 10 2.63 -6.33 9.37
N ASN A 11 3.09 -7.32 10.15
CA ASN A 11 4.45 -7.38 10.66
C ASN A 11 5.54 -7.53 9.58
N PHE A 12 5.16 -7.83 8.34
CA PHE A 12 6.07 -7.78 7.18
C PHE A 12 6.52 -6.37 6.81
N SER A 13 5.78 -5.33 7.25
CA SER A 13 6.24 -3.94 7.25
C SER A 13 7.02 -3.68 8.54
N ILE A 14 8.28 -4.06 8.57
CA ILE A 14 9.15 -4.08 9.75
C ILE A 14 9.16 -2.72 10.47
N GLY A 15 8.94 -2.77 11.79
CA GLY A 15 8.93 -1.58 12.64
C GLY A 15 7.66 -0.70 12.54
N LYS A 16 6.67 -1.10 11.73
CA LYS A 16 5.44 -0.31 11.53
C LYS A 16 4.16 -1.00 12.00
N SER A 17 4.17 -2.31 12.15
CA SER A 17 3.06 -3.08 12.68
C SER A 17 3.54 -4.35 13.37
N ILE A 18 2.76 -4.78 14.35
CA ILE A 18 2.94 -6.07 15.05
C ILE A 18 1.86 -7.08 14.65
N LEU A 19 0.88 -6.67 13.85
CA LEU A 19 -0.23 -7.53 13.45
C LEU A 19 0.25 -8.65 12.53
N ARG A 20 -0.19 -9.87 12.79
CA ARG A 20 0.24 -11.07 12.06
C ARG A 20 -0.78 -11.45 11.00
N LEU A 21 -0.29 -12.06 9.93
CA LEU A 21 -1.12 -12.63 8.86
C LEU A 21 -1.48 -14.10 9.10
N ASP A 22 -0.82 -14.76 10.04
CA ASP A 22 -1.09 -16.15 10.35
C ASP A 22 -2.29 -16.33 11.30
N GLU A 23 -2.85 -17.54 11.27
CA GLU A 23 -3.91 -17.95 12.17
C GLU A 23 -3.38 -18.58 13.47
N LYS A 24 -2.08 -18.90 13.49
CA LYS A 24 -1.51 -19.78 14.52
C LYS A 24 -1.38 -19.09 15.87
N SER A 25 -2.11 -19.71 16.78
CA SER A 25 -1.97 -19.81 18.23
C SER A 25 -1.78 -18.52 18.99
N PHE A 26 -2.79 -18.23 19.61
CA PHE A 26 -3.01 -17.31 20.68
C PHE A 26 -2.43 -17.86 21.98
N GLU A 27 -1.13 -17.72 22.19
CA GLU A 27 -0.64 -17.49 23.53
C GLU A 27 -1.15 -16.12 23.95
N GLU A 28 -1.60 -15.95 25.19
CA GLU A 28 -2.26 -14.75 25.70
C GLU A 28 -1.45 -13.46 25.42
N ASP A 29 -0.14 -13.55 25.28
CA ASP A 29 0.79 -12.43 25.04
C ASP A 29 1.23 -12.28 23.57
N SER A 30 0.68 -13.04 22.61
CA SER A 30 1.10 -12.92 21.21
C SER A 30 0.37 -11.79 20.48
N PRO A 31 1.03 -11.12 19.50
CA PRO A 31 0.38 -10.11 18.66
C PRO A 31 -0.87 -10.65 17.96
N SER A 32 -1.91 -9.83 17.89
CA SER A 32 -3.19 -10.23 17.31
C SER A 32 -3.06 -10.52 15.81
N SER A 33 -3.72 -11.60 15.36
CA SER A 33 -3.88 -11.90 13.95
C SER A 33 -4.85 -10.91 13.31
N ILE A 34 -4.53 -10.42 12.11
CA ILE A 34 -5.44 -9.60 11.30
C ILE A 34 -6.74 -10.38 11.03
N PHE A 35 -6.64 -11.68 10.72
CA PHE A 35 -7.82 -12.50 10.42
C PHE A 35 -8.74 -12.71 11.64
N LYS A 36 -8.20 -12.71 12.85
CA LYS A 36 -9.03 -12.68 14.05
C LYS A 36 -9.80 -11.36 14.15
N ILE A 37 -9.13 -10.23 13.93
CA ILE A 37 -9.78 -8.91 13.96
C ILE A 37 -10.90 -8.84 12.91
N LEU A 38 -10.65 -9.34 11.69
CA LEU A 38 -11.65 -9.36 10.62
C LEU A 38 -12.86 -10.20 11.02
N LYS A 39 -12.64 -11.39 11.58
CA LYS A 39 -13.69 -12.30 12.02
C LYS A 39 -14.52 -11.73 13.17
N ASP A 40 -13.86 -11.21 14.20
CA ASP A 40 -14.50 -10.66 15.40
C ASP A 40 -15.36 -9.42 15.09
N ASN A 41 -15.08 -8.72 13.97
CA ASN A 41 -15.80 -7.51 13.54
C ASN A 41 -16.63 -7.71 12.25
N ASP A 42 -16.82 -8.96 11.79
CA ASP A 42 -17.57 -9.30 10.56
C ASP A 42 -17.10 -8.51 9.32
N ILE A 43 -15.78 -8.34 9.17
CA ILE A 43 -15.17 -7.62 8.05
C ILE A 43 -14.81 -8.61 6.94
N GLN A 44 -15.43 -8.47 5.77
CA GLN A 44 -15.27 -9.38 4.63
C GLN A 44 -14.22 -8.92 3.62
N ASN A 45 -13.69 -7.70 3.77
CA ASN A 45 -12.68 -7.15 2.87
C ASN A 45 -11.44 -6.74 3.67
N LEU A 46 -10.31 -7.38 3.41
CA LEU A 46 -9.01 -7.00 3.95
C LEU A 46 -8.35 -6.01 3.00
N VAL A 47 -8.21 -4.76 3.43
CA VAL A 47 -7.35 -3.77 2.76
C VAL A 47 -5.99 -3.80 3.45
N LEU A 48 -5.02 -4.45 2.82
CA LEU A 48 -3.67 -4.63 3.36
C LEU A 48 -2.69 -3.74 2.58
N VAL A 49 -2.04 -2.80 3.27
CA VAL A 49 -1.06 -1.89 2.67
C VAL A 49 0.32 -2.13 3.27
N GLU A 50 1.22 -2.68 2.45
CA GLU A 50 2.55 -3.08 2.86
C GLU A 50 3.64 -2.20 2.23
N ASP A 51 4.83 -2.25 2.81
CA ASP A 51 6.00 -1.56 2.25
C ASP A 51 6.85 -2.50 1.38
N THR A 52 6.51 -3.80 1.37
CA THR A 52 7.18 -4.85 0.58
C THR A 52 6.17 -5.85 0.04
N MET A 53 6.57 -6.65 -0.95
CA MET A 53 5.73 -7.74 -1.49
C MET A 53 5.84 -9.04 -0.68
N ILE A 54 6.61 -9.08 0.41
CA ILE A 54 6.92 -10.34 1.14
C ILE A 54 5.65 -10.98 1.70
N GLY A 55 4.76 -10.20 2.31
CA GLY A 55 3.50 -10.70 2.91
C GLY A 55 2.37 -10.99 1.92
N PHE A 56 2.57 -10.71 0.61
CA PHE A 56 1.50 -10.83 -0.37
C PHE A 56 0.97 -12.26 -0.51
N LEU A 57 1.87 -13.23 -0.66
CA LEU A 57 1.47 -14.62 -0.91
C LEU A 57 0.74 -15.23 0.30
N GLU A 58 1.23 -14.95 1.50
CA GLU A 58 0.60 -15.40 2.74
C GLU A 58 -0.78 -14.77 2.93
N SER A 59 -0.91 -13.45 2.72
CA SER A 59 -2.21 -12.78 2.79
C SER A 59 -3.19 -13.32 1.76
N TYR A 60 -2.74 -13.61 0.53
CA TYR A 60 -3.58 -14.16 -0.53
C TYR A 60 -4.12 -15.55 -0.18
N HIS A 61 -3.24 -16.46 0.30
CA HIS A 61 -3.65 -17.81 0.69
C HIS A 61 -4.62 -17.79 1.87
N ASN A 62 -4.32 -17.00 2.90
CA ASN A 62 -5.16 -16.91 4.09
C ASN A 62 -6.51 -16.24 3.77
N CYS A 63 -6.54 -15.20 2.96
CA CYS A 63 -7.81 -14.62 2.50
C CYS A 63 -8.70 -15.64 1.79
N ARG A 64 -8.14 -16.49 0.94
CA ARG A 64 -8.89 -17.57 0.29
C ARG A 64 -9.42 -18.60 1.29
N ASN A 65 -8.60 -18.97 2.28
CA ASN A 65 -8.99 -19.96 3.29
C ASN A 65 -10.13 -19.45 4.19
N PHE A 66 -10.13 -18.14 4.49
CA PHE A 66 -11.15 -17.50 5.34
C PHE A 66 -12.34 -16.91 4.59
N GLY A 67 -12.36 -16.99 3.26
CA GLY A 67 -13.42 -16.39 2.45
C GLY A 67 -13.44 -14.86 2.48
N VAL A 68 -12.29 -14.22 2.74
CA VAL A 68 -12.10 -12.76 2.80
C VAL A 68 -11.57 -12.25 1.47
N ASN A 69 -12.08 -11.14 0.97
CA ASN A 69 -11.55 -10.48 -0.22
C ASN A 69 -10.29 -9.70 0.12
N LEU A 70 -9.19 -9.93 -0.60
CA LEU A 70 -7.95 -9.20 -0.45
C LEU A 70 -7.89 -8.00 -1.40
N ILE A 71 -7.65 -6.81 -0.83
CA ILE A 71 -7.28 -5.59 -1.54
C ILE A 71 -5.85 -5.26 -1.13
N PHE A 72 -4.88 -5.60 -1.98
CA PHE A 72 -3.47 -5.42 -1.66
C PHE A 72 -2.93 -4.13 -2.23
N GLY A 73 -2.32 -3.31 -1.39
CA GLY A 73 -1.65 -2.07 -1.73
C GLY A 73 -0.19 -2.09 -1.33
N LEU A 74 0.65 -1.45 -2.13
CA LEU A 74 2.08 -1.31 -1.90
C LEU A 74 2.46 0.16 -1.76
N ASN A 75 3.11 0.51 -0.65
CA ASN A 75 3.71 1.82 -0.46
C ASN A 75 5.04 1.90 -1.19
N LEU A 76 5.20 2.95 -1.98
CA LEU A 76 6.43 3.25 -2.71
C LEU A 76 6.76 4.73 -2.57
N PHE A 77 8.01 5.07 -2.83
CA PHE A 77 8.41 6.45 -3.06
C PHE A 77 8.37 6.77 -4.55
N TYR A 78 7.80 7.93 -4.85
CA TYR A 78 7.74 8.48 -6.19
C TYR A 78 8.71 9.67 -6.29
N LYS A 79 9.54 9.68 -7.33
CA LYS A 79 10.42 10.81 -7.66
C LYS A 79 9.76 11.68 -8.71
N SER A 80 9.61 12.96 -8.42
CA SER A 80 9.21 13.93 -9.42
C SER A 80 10.34 14.16 -10.42
N SER A 81 10.01 14.38 -11.70
CA SER A 81 10.98 14.74 -12.74
C SER A 81 11.56 16.15 -12.56
N THR A 82 10.90 16.99 -11.78
CA THR A 82 11.28 18.40 -11.57
C THR A 82 12.13 18.61 -10.32
N ASP A 83 12.04 17.70 -9.35
CA ASP A 83 12.80 17.77 -8.11
C ASP A 83 13.28 16.35 -7.75
N GLN A 84 14.56 16.09 -8.01
CA GLN A 84 15.17 14.77 -7.77
C GLN A 84 15.41 14.49 -6.28
N GLU A 85 15.36 15.49 -5.42
CA GLU A 85 15.57 15.34 -3.97
C GLU A 85 14.27 15.05 -3.23
N SER A 86 13.12 15.48 -3.76
CA SER A 86 11.82 15.20 -3.13
C SER A 86 11.32 13.80 -3.48
N LYS A 87 10.97 13.04 -2.47
CA LYS A 87 10.35 11.72 -2.59
C LYS A 87 8.95 11.78 -1.99
N ASP A 88 7.95 11.73 -2.85
CA ASP A 88 6.57 11.63 -2.41
C ASP A 88 6.19 10.20 -2.10
N LYS A 89 5.36 9.98 -1.10
CA LYS A 89 4.76 8.67 -0.87
C LYS A 89 3.59 8.45 -1.80
N ILE A 90 3.52 7.27 -2.39
CA ILE A 90 2.37 6.78 -3.13
C ILE A 90 2.00 5.39 -2.64
N THR A 91 0.73 5.05 -2.73
CA THR A 91 0.25 3.68 -2.54
C THR A 91 -0.39 3.21 -3.83
N ILE A 92 0.05 2.08 -4.35
CA ILE A 92 -0.51 1.48 -5.56
C ILE A 92 -1.25 0.20 -5.17
N PHE A 93 -2.53 0.12 -5.53
CA PHE A 93 -3.39 -1.05 -5.33
C PHE A 93 -3.55 -1.82 -6.63
N SER A 94 -3.58 -3.13 -6.51
CA SER A 94 -3.99 -4.02 -7.61
C SER A 94 -5.49 -4.28 -7.55
N LYS A 95 -6.18 -4.15 -8.69
CA LYS A 95 -7.62 -4.44 -8.81
C LYS A 95 -7.90 -5.93 -9.09
N ASN A 96 -6.92 -6.64 -9.64
CA ASN A 96 -7.05 -8.03 -10.05
C ASN A 96 -5.67 -8.70 -10.22
N GLU A 97 -5.64 -9.95 -10.66
CA GLU A 97 -4.40 -10.71 -10.86
C GLU A 97 -3.44 -10.07 -11.88
N LYS A 98 -3.96 -9.45 -12.94
CA LYS A 98 -3.12 -8.72 -13.91
C LYS A 98 -2.47 -7.51 -13.26
N GLY A 99 -3.23 -6.77 -12.46
CA GLY A 99 -2.71 -5.67 -11.63
C GLY A 99 -1.62 -6.12 -10.66
N CYS A 100 -1.76 -7.30 -10.03
CA CYS A 100 -0.71 -7.86 -9.16
C CYS A 100 0.59 -8.12 -9.93
N LYS A 101 0.52 -8.63 -11.16
CA LYS A 101 1.70 -8.83 -12.01
C LYS A 101 2.38 -7.50 -12.37
N SER A 102 1.60 -6.47 -12.67
CA SER A 102 2.11 -5.12 -12.94
C SER A 102 2.70 -4.49 -11.67
N LEU A 103 2.04 -4.63 -10.52
CA LEU A 103 2.54 -4.15 -9.23
C LEU A 103 3.89 -4.79 -8.85
N ASN A 104 4.04 -6.10 -9.11
CA ASN A 104 5.31 -6.79 -8.88
C ASN A 104 6.44 -6.25 -9.77
N LYS A 105 6.16 -5.92 -11.06
CA LYS A 105 7.14 -5.28 -11.95
C LYS A 105 7.53 -3.90 -11.45
N ILE A 106 6.56 -3.09 -10.98
CA ILE A 106 6.81 -1.77 -10.39
C ILE A 106 7.71 -1.91 -9.16
N TYR A 107 7.39 -2.85 -8.27
CA TYR A 107 8.17 -3.11 -7.07
C TYR A 107 9.61 -3.57 -7.41
N SER A 108 9.75 -4.53 -8.32
CA SER A 108 11.06 -5.02 -8.75
C SER A 108 11.92 -3.89 -9.30
N PHE A 109 11.37 -3.06 -10.19
CA PHE A 109 12.08 -1.89 -10.71
C PHE A 109 12.50 -0.93 -9.60
N ALA A 110 11.59 -0.58 -8.70
CA ALA A 110 11.87 0.34 -7.61
C ALA A 110 13.00 -0.16 -6.70
N GLN A 111 13.09 -1.48 -6.47
CA GLN A 111 14.10 -2.06 -5.58
C GLN A 111 15.45 -2.30 -6.27
N THR A 112 15.47 -2.62 -7.58
CA THR A 112 16.73 -2.94 -8.30
C THR A 112 17.36 -1.72 -8.92
N GLU A 113 16.59 -0.89 -9.62
CA GLU A 113 17.11 0.22 -10.42
C GLU A 113 16.75 1.60 -9.82
N GLY A 114 15.61 1.67 -9.12
CA GLY A 114 15.04 2.93 -8.62
C GLY A 114 15.58 3.41 -7.27
N GLY A 115 16.44 2.63 -6.59
CA GLY A 115 16.93 2.98 -5.25
C GLY A 115 15.81 3.16 -4.22
N GLY A 116 14.81 2.27 -4.24
CA GLY A 116 13.63 2.29 -3.38
C GLY A 116 12.50 3.25 -3.83
N SER A 117 12.58 3.77 -5.06
CA SER A 117 11.61 4.72 -5.62
C SER A 117 11.36 4.48 -7.10
N ILE A 118 10.26 5.02 -7.62
CA ILE A 118 9.94 4.98 -9.04
C ILE A 118 9.68 6.39 -9.56
N ASP A 119 10.16 6.70 -10.76
CA ASP A 119 9.87 7.94 -11.47
C ASP A 119 8.66 7.79 -12.42
N PHE A 120 8.20 8.93 -12.93
CA PHE A 120 7.04 8.97 -13.81
C PHE A 120 7.22 8.16 -15.10
N LEU A 121 8.38 8.24 -15.73
CA LEU A 121 8.60 7.58 -17.02
C LEU A 121 8.60 6.06 -16.89
N ASN A 122 9.23 5.55 -15.86
CA ASN A 122 9.26 4.12 -15.59
C ASN A 122 7.92 3.60 -15.06
N LEU A 123 7.23 4.38 -14.22
CA LEU A 123 5.88 4.05 -13.79
C LEU A 123 4.93 3.97 -14.99
N LYS A 124 4.98 4.94 -15.91
CA LYS A 124 4.14 4.98 -17.11
C LYS A 124 4.32 3.77 -18.03
N LYS A 125 5.55 3.23 -18.14
CA LYS A 125 5.84 2.05 -18.98
C LYS A 125 5.13 0.77 -18.51
N VAL A 126 4.89 0.64 -17.21
CA VAL A 126 4.31 -0.58 -16.60
C VAL A 126 2.92 -0.36 -16.03
N TRP A 127 2.40 0.87 -16.12
CA TRP A 127 1.06 1.22 -15.67
C TRP A 127 -0.01 0.57 -16.52
N THR A 128 -1.04 0.05 -15.87
CA THR A 128 -2.23 -0.51 -16.52
C THR A 128 -3.50 -0.06 -15.80
N ASP A 129 -4.65 -0.16 -16.47
CA ASP A 129 -5.96 0.14 -15.88
C ASP A 129 -6.36 -0.82 -14.75
N ASP A 130 -5.61 -1.91 -14.58
CA ASP A 130 -5.77 -2.86 -13.48
C ASP A 130 -5.14 -2.40 -12.16
N LEU A 131 -4.53 -1.21 -12.15
CA LEU A 131 -3.95 -0.57 -10.98
C LEU A 131 -4.76 0.66 -10.56
N LEU A 132 -4.65 1.01 -9.27
CA LEU A 132 -5.16 2.25 -8.70
C LEU A 132 -4.05 2.90 -7.87
N MET A 133 -3.79 4.18 -8.09
CA MET A 133 -2.82 4.93 -7.28
C MET A 133 -3.55 5.85 -6.30
N TYR A 134 -3.12 5.79 -5.04
CA TYR A 134 -3.48 6.72 -3.99
C TYR A 134 -2.26 7.56 -3.60
N ARG A 135 -2.46 8.86 -3.47
CA ARG A 135 -1.45 9.81 -2.96
C ARG A 135 -1.98 10.46 -1.69
N PRO A 136 -1.26 10.36 -0.57
CA PRO A 136 -1.63 11.11 0.63
C PRO A 136 -1.57 12.62 0.34
N PHE A 137 -2.58 13.37 0.77
CA PHE A 137 -2.61 14.81 0.50
C PHE A 137 -1.47 15.54 1.23
N TYR A 138 -1.32 15.29 2.54
CA TYR A 138 -0.37 16.03 3.40
C TYR A 138 1.11 15.69 3.18
N ASP A 139 1.42 14.48 2.69
CA ASP A 139 2.79 14.00 2.44
C ASP A 139 3.09 14.00 0.93
N SER A 140 2.56 14.95 0.18
CA SER A 140 2.71 14.94 -1.29
C SER A 140 3.03 16.32 -1.85
N PHE A 141 3.60 16.32 -3.06
CA PHE A 141 3.76 17.50 -3.89
C PHE A 141 2.47 18.36 -3.98
N MET A 142 1.29 17.74 -3.96
CA MET A 142 0.02 18.46 -4.05
C MET A 142 -0.17 19.42 -2.87
N TYR A 143 0.14 18.97 -1.64
CA TYR A 143 0.05 19.83 -0.45
C TYR A 143 1.02 21.02 -0.53
N ASN A 144 2.27 20.75 -0.87
CA ASN A 144 3.30 21.79 -0.99
C ASN A 144 2.94 22.80 -2.09
N TYR A 145 2.39 22.33 -3.21
CA TYR A 145 1.94 23.19 -4.30
C TYR A 145 0.72 24.03 -3.91
N PHE A 146 -0.25 23.46 -3.18
CA PHE A 146 -1.39 24.21 -2.67
C PHE A 146 -0.98 25.27 -1.65
N MET A 147 -0.06 24.93 -0.73
CA MET A 147 0.46 25.90 0.24
C MET A 147 1.18 27.04 -0.45
N TYR A 148 2.02 26.75 -1.44
CA TYR A 148 2.71 27.76 -2.25
C TYR A 148 1.72 28.67 -3.00
N LEU A 149 0.67 28.11 -3.61
CA LEU A 149 -0.37 28.91 -4.26
C LEU A 149 -1.15 29.77 -3.26
N SER A 150 -1.48 29.23 -2.08
CA SER A 150 -2.20 30.00 -1.07
C SER A 150 -1.38 31.20 -0.55
N GLU A 151 -0.06 31.06 -0.44
CA GLU A 151 0.84 32.16 -0.10
C GLU A 151 0.92 33.24 -1.20
N LEU A 152 0.83 32.82 -2.47
CA LEU A 152 0.84 33.76 -3.62
C LEU A 152 -0.47 34.54 -3.79
N TYR A 153 -1.60 33.97 -3.33
CA TYR A 153 -2.92 34.58 -3.48
C TYR A 153 -3.48 35.21 -2.21
N CYS A 154 -2.79 35.08 -1.07
CA CYS A 154 -3.10 35.80 0.17
C CYS A 154 -2.36 37.16 0.25
N VAL A 155 -2.55 38.01 -0.79
CA VAL A 155 -2.15 39.42 -0.78
C VAL A 155 -3.41 40.27 -0.76
#